data_f4877bd4ccff3033d016bf3d183e4b21
#
_entry.id   f4877bd4ccff3033d016bf3d183e4b21
#
_cell.length_a   1.000
_cell.length_b   1.000
_cell.length_c   1.000
_cell.angle_alpha   90.00
_cell.angle_beta   90.00
_cell.angle_gamma   90.00
#
_symmetry.space_group_name_H-M   'P 1'
#
loop_
_entity.id
_entity.type
_entity.pdbx_description
1 polymer ?
#
loop_
_entity_poly.entity_id
_entity_poly.type
_entity_poly.pdbx_seq_one_letter_code
_entity_poly.pdbx_strand_id
1 'polypeptide(L)'
;VVEPVEPVVPVVPVVVAGPWTVARRAGGLCDHVAMHGTHGTHGTHGTGELLAVCRVHRLLPDTGSVGVTAIDKRPVDGPVCVRPLGLYADVQADRENHGGHDQAVYAYSQEDADHWAAELGYEVVPGLFGENLRTRGLEVSRAVIGQRWRVGSALLEVSQPRTPCQTFARRLGSPPRWVRRFTVANRTGAYLRVVEPGELRAGDAVEVVSTPRHGVTLADWFGASFRLEGSRPAAELAATLLAEHDAGGSLLGEEIHALALRAVG
;
A
#
# COMPACT_ATOMS: atom_id res chain seq x y z
N VAL A 1 -30.59 -39.90 2.91
CA VAL A 1 -29.25 -39.67 3.51
C VAL A 1 -28.40 -39.13 2.39
N VAL A 2 -28.13 -37.83 2.40
CA VAL A 2 -27.27 -37.17 1.43
C VAL A 2 -25.93 -36.99 2.13
N GLU A 3 -24.88 -37.61 1.61
CA GLU A 3 -23.51 -37.44 2.11
C GLU A 3 -23.01 -36.02 1.86
N PRO A 4 -22.23 -35.41 2.77
CA PRO A 4 -21.67 -34.10 2.56
C PRO A 4 -20.51 -34.15 1.53
N VAL A 5 -20.61 -33.32 0.49
CA VAL A 5 -19.56 -33.13 -0.49
C VAL A 5 -18.45 -32.29 0.14
N GLU A 6 -17.25 -32.86 0.29
CA GLU A 6 -16.07 -32.13 0.76
C GLU A 6 -15.67 -31.03 -0.25
N PRO A 7 -15.20 -29.86 0.24
CA PRO A 7 -14.75 -28.81 -0.64
C PRO A 7 -13.42 -29.20 -1.30
N VAL A 8 -13.41 -29.25 -2.62
CA VAL A 8 -12.18 -29.42 -3.42
C VAL A 8 -11.29 -28.20 -3.23
N VAL A 9 -10.19 -28.37 -2.51
CA VAL A 9 -9.13 -27.36 -2.41
C VAL A 9 -8.34 -27.40 -3.73
N PRO A 10 -8.21 -26.29 -4.47
CA PRO A 10 -7.40 -26.29 -5.68
C PRO A 10 -5.92 -26.47 -5.31
N VAL A 11 -5.34 -27.60 -5.72
CA VAL A 11 -3.90 -27.87 -5.64
C VAL A 11 -3.21 -26.95 -6.63
N VAL A 12 -2.46 -25.95 -6.14
CA VAL A 12 -1.57 -25.14 -6.96
C VAL A 12 -0.31 -25.97 -7.23
N PRO A 13 0.05 -26.28 -8.49
CA PRO A 13 1.26 -27.04 -8.77
C PRO A 13 2.51 -26.23 -8.39
N VAL A 14 3.36 -26.81 -7.56
CA VAL A 14 4.71 -26.31 -7.28
C VAL A 14 5.54 -26.55 -8.55
N VAL A 15 5.82 -25.49 -9.28
CA VAL A 15 6.78 -25.53 -10.39
C VAL A 15 8.17 -25.40 -9.81
N VAL A 16 8.92 -26.49 -9.81
CA VAL A 16 10.35 -26.49 -9.50
C VAL A 16 11.09 -25.82 -10.65
N ALA A 17 11.71 -24.67 -10.37
CA ALA A 17 12.50 -23.92 -11.33
C ALA A 17 13.83 -24.63 -11.61
N GLY A 18 14.07 -25.00 -12.86
CA GLY A 18 15.38 -25.42 -13.37
C GLY A 18 16.29 -24.19 -13.61
N PRO A 19 17.61 -24.38 -13.74
CA PRO A 19 18.57 -23.29 -13.79
C PRO A 19 18.53 -22.55 -15.13
N TRP A 20 18.11 -21.27 -15.10
CA TRP A 20 18.22 -20.39 -16.25
C TRP A 20 19.49 -19.54 -16.15
N THR A 21 20.38 -19.73 -17.13
CA THR A 21 21.56 -18.89 -17.31
C THR A 21 21.12 -17.55 -17.92
N VAL A 22 21.16 -16.48 -17.14
CA VAL A 22 20.84 -15.12 -17.62
C VAL A 22 22.11 -14.44 -18.08
N ALA A 23 22.18 -14.14 -19.38
CA ALA A 23 23.18 -13.26 -19.95
C ALA A 23 23.03 -11.85 -19.42
N ARG A 24 24.08 -11.29 -18.82
CA ARG A 24 24.16 -9.90 -18.34
C ARG A 24 24.04 -8.94 -19.53
N ARG A 25 23.01 -8.09 -19.55
CA ARG A 25 23.09 -6.78 -20.21
C ARG A 25 23.00 -5.69 -19.16
N ALA A 26 24.10 -4.98 -19.02
CA ALA A 26 24.19 -3.74 -18.27
C ALA A 26 23.39 -2.65 -19.00
N GLY A 27 22.64 -1.85 -18.25
CA GLY A 27 21.90 -0.69 -18.77
C GLY A 27 20.89 -0.21 -17.77
N GLY A 28 21.36 0.33 -16.62
CA GLY A 28 20.50 1.08 -15.69
C GLY A 28 20.22 2.45 -16.29
N LEU A 29 18.97 2.81 -16.49
CA LEU A 29 18.53 4.17 -16.81
C LEU A 29 17.57 4.66 -15.73
N CYS A 30 18.14 5.02 -14.59
CA CYS A 30 17.59 6.06 -13.72
C CYS A 30 18.60 7.21 -13.78
N ASP A 31 18.27 8.28 -14.52
CA ASP A 31 19.11 9.47 -14.56
C ASP A 31 19.16 10.10 -13.16
N HIS A 32 20.35 10.06 -12.54
CA HIS A 32 20.61 10.66 -11.25
C HIS A 32 20.74 12.18 -11.39
N VAL A 33 19.80 12.92 -10.81
CA VAL A 33 20.05 14.29 -10.39
C VAL A 33 20.26 14.26 -8.87
N ALA A 34 21.52 14.29 -8.43
CA ALA A 34 21.88 14.39 -7.03
C ALA A 34 21.74 15.84 -6.58
N MET A 35 20.81 16.10 -5.67
CA MET A 35 20.75 17.36 -4.90
C MET A 35 20.99 17.02 -3.43
N HIS A 36 22.15 17.46 -2.92
CA HIS A 36 22.48 17.39 -1.49
C HIS A 36 21.78 18.54 -0.74
N GLY A 37 20.91 18.21 0.19
CA GLY A 37 20.33 19.15 1.13
C GLY A 37 20.26 18.54 2.52
N THR A 38 21.16 18.99 3.41
CA THR A 38 21.17 18.62 4.84
C THR A 38 20.18 19.47 5.60
N HIS A 39 19.16 18.88 6.21
CA HIS A 39 18.47 19.47 7.37
C HIS A 39 18.11 18.39 8.38
N GLY A 40 18.80 18.44 9.53
CA GLY A 40 18.50 17.61 10.67
C GLY A 40 17.35 18.18 11.49
N THR A 41 16.42 17.32 11.90
CA THR A 41 15.58 17.53 13.09
C THR A 41 15.40 16.18 13.78
N HIS A 42 15.80 16.10 15.03
CA HIS A 42 15.69 14.90 15.88
C HIS A 42 14.22 14.66 16.25
N GLY A 43 13.61 13.63 15.69
CA GLY A 43 12.44 12.94 16.17
C GLY A 43 12.75 11.44 16.21
N THR A 44 12.11 10.67 17.11
CA THR A 44 12.23 9.21 17.16
C THR A 44 11.74 8.64 15.84
N HIS A 45 12.67 8.43 14.91
CA HIS A 45 12.37 7.91 13.58
C HIS A 45 12.23 6.39 13.68
N GLY A 46 11.03 5.86 13.40
CA GLY A 46 10.83 4.43 13.23
C GLY A 46 11.63 3.93 12.02
N THR A 47 12.22 2.77 12.16
CA THR A 47 12.91 2.09 11.05
C THR A 47 12.31 0.70 10.89
N GLY A 48 11.91 0.37 9.67
CA GLY A 48 11.46 -0.97 9.28
C GLY A 48 12.34 -1.54 8.17
N GLU A 49 11.95 -2.71 7.70
CA GLU A 49 12.60 -3.42 6.60
C GLU A 49 11.62 -3.62 5.45
N LEU A 50 12.09 -3.47 4.21
CA LEU A 50 11.37 -3.83 3.00
C LEU A 50 11.60 -5.31 2.68
N LEU A 51 10.63 -6.17 3.00
CA LEU A 51 10.74 -7.61 2.80
C LEU A 51 10.60 -8.04 1.34
N ALA A 52 9.73 -7.36 0.59
CA ALA A 52 9.51 -7.67 -0.82
C ALA A 52 9.02 -6.44 -1.59
N VAL A 53 9.45 -6.37 -2.85
CA VAL A 53 8.91 -5.47 -3.86
C VAL A 53 8.07 -6.29 -4.82
N CYS A 54 6.80 -5.94 -4.98
CA CYS A 54 5.85 -6.70 -5.79
C CYS A 54 5.35 -5.87 -6.97
N ARG A 55 5.29 -6.48 -8.15
CA ARG A 55 4.72 -5.91 -9.38
C ARG A 55 3.68 -6.85 -9.97
N VAL A 56 2.84 -6.31 -10.84
CA VAL A 56 1.88 -7.11 -11.59
C VAL A 56 2.62 -8.24 -12.32
N HIS A 57 2.20 -9.47 -12.02
CA HIS A 57 2.66 -10.66 -12.71
C HIS A 57 1.85 -10.88 -14.00
N ARG A 58 0.53 -10.70 -13.91
CA ARG A 58 -0.39 -10.79 -15.05
C ARG A 58 -1.68 -10.05 -14.76
N LEU A 59 -2.34 -9.60 -15.81
CA LEU A 59 -3.74 -9.15 -15.73
C LEU A 59 -4.65 -10.37 -15.65
N LEU A 60 -5.63 -10.30 -14.75
CA LEU A 60 -6.64 -11.35 -14.59
C LEU A 60 -8.01 -10.82 -15.08
N PRO A 61 -8.85 -11.67 -15.69
CA PRO A 61 -10.25 -11.33 -15.90
C PRO A 61 -10.90 -10.99 -14.57
N ASP A 62 -11.73 -9.93 -14.55
CA ASP A 62 -12.52 -9.52 -13.39
C ASP A 62 -13.94 -9.14 -13.81
N THR A 63 -14.91 -9.44 -12.97
CA THR A 63 -16.34 -9.14 -13.24
C THR A 63 -16.72 -7.69 -12.92
N GLY A 64 -15.77 -6.86 -12.49
CA GLY A 64 -15.96 -5.43 -12.31
C GLY A 64 -16.10 -4.67 -13.64
N SER A 65 -16.38 -3.38 -13.57
CA SER A 65 -16.66 -2.52 -14.73
C SER A 65 -15.51 -2.45 -15.75
N VAL A 66 -14.27 -2.64 -15.31
CA VAL A 66 -13.07 -2.60 -16.18
C VAL A 66 -12.84 -3.92 -16.92
N GLY A 67 -13.43 -5.03 -16.46
CA GLY A 67 -13.28 -6.35 -17.08
C GLY A 67 -11.96 -7.06 -16.79
N VAL A 68 -10.95 -6.35 -16.29
CA VAL A 68 -9.63 -6.89 -15.92
C VAL A 68 -9.13 -6.26 -14.63
N THR A 69 -8.22 -6.98 -13.94
CA THR A 69 -7.56 -6.46 -12.74
C THR A 69 -6.07 -6.74 -12.75
N ALA A 70 -5.29 -5.81 -12.20
CA ALA A 70 -3.85 -5.90 -11.99
C ALA A 70 -3.47 -6.31 -10.54
N ILE A 71 -4.41 -6.91 -9.80
CA ILE A 71 -4.20 -7.26 -8.38
C ILE A 71 -3.25 -8.46 -8.18
N ASP A 72 -3.00 -9.29 -9.22
CA ASP A 72 -2.06 -10.42 -9.14
C ASP A 72 -0.62 -9.89 -9.18
N LYS A 73 -0.16 -9.37 -8.04
CA LYS A 73 1.23 -8.93 -7.86
C LYS A 73 2.06 -10.02 -7.22
N ARG A 74 3.35 -10.04 -7.58
CA ARG A 74 4.32 -11.02 -7.04
C ARG A 74 5.66 -10.36 -6.79
N PRO A 75 6.44 -10.88 -5.82
CA PRO A 75 7.79 -10.44 -5.57
C PRO A 75 8.65 -10.48 -6.83
N VAL A 76 9.55 -9.50 -6.95
CA VAL A 76 10.55 -9.43 -8.01
C VAL A 76 11.93 -9.26 -7.39
N ASP A 77 12.94 -9.83 -8.03
CA ASP A 77 14.32 -9.74 -7.60
C ASP A 77 15.01 -8.47 -8.11
N GLY A 78 15.99 -8.00 -7.34
CA GLY A 78 16.83 -6.87 -7.69
C GLY A 78 16.17 -5.50 -7.50
N PRO A 79 16.86 -4.42 -7.92
CA PRO A 79 16.38 -3.06 -7.77
C PRO A 79 15.24 -2.76 -8.73
N VAL A 80 14.25 -2.00 -8.26
CA VAL A 80 13.10 -1.54 -9.01
C VAL A 80 13.04 -0.03 -8.99
N CYS A 81 12.98 0.60 -10.17
CA CYS A 81 12.81 2.04 -10.30
C CYS A 81 11.41 2.45 -9.83
N VAL A 82 11.36 3.50 -9.02
CA VAL A 82 10.14 4.18 -8.58
C VAL A 82 10.00 5.47 -9.38
N ARG A 83 8.84 5.70 -9.96
CA ARG A 83 8.50 6.87 -10.78
C ARG A 83 7.26 7.56 -10.20
N PRO A 84 6.94 8.79 -10.61
CA PRO A 84 5.81 9.54 -10.02
C PRO A 84 4.47 8.81 -9.99
N LEU A 85 4.23 7.87 -10.91
CA LEU A 85 2.98 7.08 -10.99
C LEU A 85 3.12 5.64 -10.51
N GLY A 86 4.24 5.29 -9.82
CA GLY A 86 4.43 3.96 -9.25
C GLY A 86 5.71 3.25 -9.69
N LEU A 87 5.77 1.95 -9.49
CA LEU A 87 6.93 1.14 -9.83
C LEU A 87 7.04 0.95 -11.35
N TYR A 88 8.27 1.01 -11.85
CA TYR A 88 8.53 0.70 -13.25
C TYR A 88 8.06 -0.73 -13.61
N ALA A 89 7.37 -0.85 -14.74
CA ALA A 89 6.74 -2.10 -15.21
C ALA A 89 5.65 -2.67 -14.26
N ASP A 90 5.09 -1.85 -13.39
CA ASP A 90 3.80 -2.13 -12.73
C ASP A 90 2.65 -1.50 -13.52
N VAL A 91 1.44 -2.01 -13.34
CA VAL A 91 0.24 -1.57 -14.07
C VAL A 91 -0.90 -1.33 -13.10
N GLN A 92 -1.62 -0.24 -13.32
CA GLN A 92 -2.90 0.08 -12.68
C GLN A 92 -4.01 -0.12 -13.73
N ALA A 93 -4.82 -1.18 -13.60
CA ALA A 93 -5.83 -1.53 -14.60
C ALA A 93 -7.04 -0.59 -14.55
N ASP A 94 -7.45 -0.19 -13.36
CA ASP A 94 -8.56 0.72 -13.11
C ASP A 94 -8.02 2.12 -12.74
N ARG A 95 -7.77 2.95 -13.74
CA ARG A 95 -7.19 4.29 -13.52
C ARG A 95 -8.21 5.33 -13.06
N GLU A 96 -9.50 5.05 -13.17
CA GLU A 96 -10.56 5.96 -12.72
C GLU A 96 -10.76 5.89 -11.22
N ASN A 97 -10.64 4.68 -10.63
CA ASN A 97 -10.88 4.44 -9.21
C ASN A 97 -9.60 4.06 -8.43
N HIS A 98 -8.57 3.59 -9.12
CA HIS A 98 -7.33 3.11 -8.51
C HIS A 98 -6.13 3.59 -9.33
N GLY A 99 -5.32 4.48 -8.74
CA GLY A 99 -4.12 4.97 -9.37
C GLY A 99 -3.90 6.48 -9.18
N GLY A 100 -3.12 7.07 -10.09
CA GLY A 100 -2.69 8.46 -9.96
C GLY A 100 -1.55 8.63 -8.96
N HIS A 101 -1.20 9.90 -8.71
CA HIS A 101 -0.05 10.26 -7.86
C HIS A 101 -0.24 9.81 -6.41
N ASP A 102 -1.46 9.92 -5.87
CA ASP A 102 -1.77 9.62 -4.46
C ASP A 102 -1.87 8.12 -4.17
N GLN A 103 -1.98 7.29 -5.20
CA GLN A 103 -2.03 5.84 -5.12
C GLN A 103 -0.90 5.19 -5.94
N ALA A 104 0.24 5.88 -6.08
CA ALA A 104 1.35 5.43 -6.90
C ALA A 104 1.94 4.10 -6.41
N VAL A 105 2.05 3.92 -5.09
CA VAL A 105 2.60 2.72 -4.46
C VAL A 105 1.70 2.30 -3.29
N TYR A 106 1.43 1.00 -3.16
CA TYR A 106 0.69 0.45 -2.03
C TYR A 106 1.63 -0.36 -1.13
N ALA A 107 1.71 0.02 0.15
CA ALA A 107 2.49 -0.66 1.17
C ALA A 107 1.59 -1.41 2.17
N TYR A 108 2.03 -2.59 2.60
CA TYR A 108 1.36 -3.42 3.59
C TYR A 108 2.36 -4.06 4.54
N SER A 109 2.08 -4.04 5.85
CA SER A 109 2.99 -4.62 6.83
C SER A 109 2.86 -6.14 6.91
N GLN A 110 3.95 -6.82 7.26
CA GLN A 110 3.93 -8.26 7.52
C GLN A 110 3.08 -8.58 8.75
N GLU A 111 3.11 -7.72 9.76
CA GLU A 111 2.33 -7.84 11.00
C GLU A 111 0.81 -7.84 10.71
N ASP A 112 0.35 -6.98 9.80
CA ASP A 112 -1.05 -6.99 9.37
C ASP A 112 -1.37 -8.21 8.48
N ALA A 113 -0.41 -8.65 7.67
CA ALA A 113 -0.56 -9.87 6.87
C ALA A 113 -0.65 -11.12 7.75
N ASP A 114 0.14 -11.21 8.81
CA ASP A 114 0.13 -12.32 9.78
C ASP A 114 -1.22 -12.37 10.52
N HIS A 115 -1.77 -11.22 10.90
CA HIS A 115 -3.13 -11.15 11.44
C HIS A 115 -4.16 -11.77 10.49
N TRP A 116 -4.10 -11.41 9.19
CA TRP A 116 -5.03 -11.97 8.21
C TRP A 116 -4.75 -13.43 7.88
N ALA A 117 -3.49 -13.89 7.94
CA ALA A 117 -3.16 -15.28 7.76
C ALA A 117 -3.82 -16.16 8.84
N ALA A 118 -3.81 -15.70 10.10
CA ALA A 118 -4.50 -16.37 11.20
C ALA A 118 -6.03 -16.40 11.00
N GLU A 119 -6.62 -15.31 10.49
CA GLU A 119 -8.06 -15.19 10.24
C GLU A 119 -8.54 -16.00 9.02
N LEU A 120 -7.71 -16.13 7.98
CA LEU A 120 -8.04 -16.79 6.73
C LEU A 120 -7.65 -18.28 6.72
N GLY A 121 -6.75 -18.71 7.63
CA GLY A 121 -6.27 -20.08 7.71
C GLY A 121 -5.24 -20.45 6.64
N TYR A 122 -4.64 -19.47 5.96
CA TYR A 122 -3.56 -19.66 4.98
C TYR A 122 -2.61 -18.46 4.97
N GLU A 123 -1.41 -18.65 4.45
CA GLU A 123 -0.38 -17.62 4.40
C GLU A 123 -0.79 -16.46 3.47
N VAL A 124 -0.65 -15.23 3.95
CA VAL A 124 -0.82 -14.01 3.14
C VAL A 124 0.55 -13.61 2.57
N VAL A 125 0.95 -14.31 1.50
CA VAL A 125 2.22 -14.06 0.82
C VAL A 125 2.32 -12.63 0.27
N PRO A 126 3.54 -12.06 0.12
CA PRO A 126 3.72 -10.73 -0.48
C PRO A 126 3.07 -10.61 -1.85
N GLY A 127 2.34 -9.50 -2.07
CA GLY A 127 1.60 -9.21 -3.29
C GLY A 127 0.17 -9.79 -3.34
N LEU A 128 -0.22 -10.65 -2.38
CA LEU A 128 -1.55 -11.26 -2.37
C LEU A 128 -2.66 -10.22 -2.23
N PHE A 129 -2.45 -9.18 -1.44
CA PHE A 129 -3.40 -8.08 -1.24
C PHE A 129 -3.26 -6.99 -2.32
N GLY A 130 -2.40 -7.22 -3.32
CA GLY A 130 -2.13 -6.27 -4.39
C GLY A 130 -1.13 -5.17 -3.99
N GLU A 131 -0.45 -5.33 -2.87
CA GLU A 131 0.58 -4.40 -2.44
C GLU A 131 1.84 -4.46 -3.30
N ASN A 132 2.51 -3.31 -3.41
CA ASN A 132 3.80 -3.16 -4.05
C ASN A 132 4.96 -3.40 -3.06
N LEU A 133 4.79 -2.96 -1.82
CA LEU A 133 5.81 -3.04 -0.79
C LEU A 133 5.27 -3.87 0.39
N ARG A 134 5.95 -4.98 0.70
CA ARG A 134 5.74 -5.71 1.95
C ARG A 134 6.82 -5.27 2.93
N THR A 135 6.42 -4.68 4.06
CA THR A 135 7.34 -4.16 5.08
C THR A 135 7.23 -4.94 6.38
N ARG A 136 8.20 -4.75 7.27
CA ARG A 136 8.18 -5.25 8.65
C ARG A 136 8.74 -4.19 9.59
N GLY A 137 8.26 -4.15 10.84
CA GLY A 137 8.75 -3.25 11.87
C GLY A 137 8.15 -1.84 11.82
N LEU A 138 7.16 -1.60 10.94
CA LEU A 138 6.42 -0.34 10.86
C LEU A 138 4.91 -0.60 10.92
N GLU A 139 4.21 0.17 11.72
CA GLU A 139 2.74 0.14 11.79
C GLU A 139 2.13 0.88 10.59
N VAL A 140 2.23 0.29 9.39
CA VAL A 140 1.83 0.90 8.12
C VAL A 140 0.40 1.44 8.15
N SER A 141 -0.55 0.66 8.67
CA SER A 141 -1.95 1.06 8.79
C SER A 141 -2.20 2.20 9.77
N ARG A 142 -1.22 2.54 10.62
CA ARG A 142 -1.25 3.63 11.59
C ARG A 142 -0.27 4.76 11.27
N ALA A 143 0.33 4.74 10.09
CA ALA A 143 1.19 5.83 9.64
C ALA A 143 0.40 7.15 9.60
N VAL A 144 1.05 8.25 9.93
CA VAL A 144 0.45 9.59 9.87
C VAL A 144 0.34 10.04 8.41
N ILE A 145 -0.81 10.58 8.02
CA ILE A 145 -1.01 11.14 6.67
C ILE A 145 0.04 12.24 6.43
N GLY A 146 0.77 12.19 5.31
CA GLY A 146 1.89 13.09 5.02
C GLY A 146 3.24 12.67 5.63
N GLN A 147 3.29 11.54 6.37
CA GLN A 147 4.56 10.99 6.85
C GLN A 147 5.43 10.57 5.68
N ARG A 148 6.72 10.89 5.74
CA ARG A 148 7.67 10.57 4.65
C ARG A 148 8.61 9.44 5.03
N TRP A 149 8.81 8.54 4.08
CA TRP A 149 9.67 7.37 4.20
C TRP A 149 10.76 7.39 3.14
N ARG A 150 12.02 7.25 3.57
CA ARG A 150 13.13 6.93 2.68
C ARG A 150 13.22 5.43 2.54
N VAL A 151 13.16 4.93 1.29
CA VAL A 151 13.29 3.50 0.98
C VAL A 151 14.26 3.38 -0.20
N GLY A 152 15.42 2.78 0.03
CA GLY A 152 16.52 2.87 -0.94
C GLY A 152 16.85 4.33 -1.26
N SER A 153 16.83 4.73 -2.53
CA SER A 153 17.03 6.13 -2.94
C SER A 153 15.71 6.89 -3.14
N ALA A 154 14.53 6.24 -3.09
CA ALA A 154 13.24 6.90 -3.25
C ALA A 154 12.77 7.58 -1.97
N LEU A 155 12.06 8.71 -2.09
CA LEU A 155 11.31 9.34 -1.01
C LEU A 155 9.81 9.20 -1.30
N LEU A 156 9.13 8.53 -0.39
CA LEU A 156 7.69 8.25 -0.47
C LEU A 156 6.95 9.00 0.63
N GLU A 157 5.70 9.40 0.37
CA GLU A 157 4.85 10.09 1.35
C GLU A 157 3.52 9.37 1.50
N VAL A 158 3.12 9.13 2.73
CA VAL A 158 1.83 8.50 3.07
C VAL A 158 0.69 9.41 2.64
N SER A 159 -0.14 8.93 1.72
CA SER A 159 -1.23 9.70 1.13
C SER A 159 -2.60 9.34 1.70
N GLN A 160 -2.97 8.08 1.66
CA GLN A 160 -4.31 7.64 2.06
C GLN A 160 -4.38 6.15 2.43
N PRO A 161 -5.41 5.72 3.23
CA PRO A 161 -5.65 4.32 3.50
C PRO A 161 -6.25 3.63 2.27
N ARG A 162 -6.05 2.31 2.15
CA ARG A 162 -6.74 1.53 1.12
C ARG A 162 -8.17 1.21 1.52
N THR A 163 -9.12 1.59 0.68
CA THR A 163 -10.53 1.18 0.81
C THR A 163 -10.72 -0.23 0.21
N PRO A 164 -11.33 -1.19 0.94
CA PRO A 164 -11.56 -2.53 0.41
C PRO A 164 -12.65 -2.52 -0.66
N CYS A 165 -12.45 -3.29 -1.73
CA CYS A 165 -13.38 -3.40 -2.85
C CYS A 165 -13.74 -4.87 -3.16
N GLN A 166 -14.72 -5.08 -4.04
CA GLN A 166 -15.16 -6.41 -4.43
C GLN A 166 -14.09 -7.18 -5.23
N THR A 167 -13.27 -6.51 -6.04
CA THR A 167 -12.13 -7.12 -6.73
C THR A 167 -11.14 -7.73 -5.74
N PHE A 168 -10.88 -7.02 -4.63
CA PHE A 168 -10.05 -7.55 -3.55
C PHE A 168 -10.69 -8.79 -2.88
N ALA A 169 -12.01 -8.76 -2.63
CA ALA A 169 -12.71 -9.93 -2.11
C ALA A 169 -12.60 -11.13 -3.07
N ARG A 170 -12.83 -10.93 -4.37
CA ARG A 170 -12.69 -11.98 -5.39
C ARG A 170 -11.28 -12.56 -5.48
N ARG A 171 -10.25 -11.71 -5.35
CA ARG A 171 -8.85 -12.15 -5.33
C ARG A 171 -8.56 -13.18 -4.23
N LEU A 172 -9.25 -13.07 -3.10
CA LEU A 172 -9.11 -13.98 -1.95
C LEU A 172 -10.09 -15.15 -1.97
N GLY A 173 -10.79 -15.41 -3.08
CA GLY A 173 -11.81 -16.44 -3.16
C GLY A 173 -13.12 -16.06 -2.48
N SER A 174 -13.39 -14.76 -2.33
CA SER A 174 -14.64 -14.22 -1.75
C SER A 174 -14.94 -14.72 -0.33
N PRO A 175 -14.04 -14.56 0.65
CA PRO A 175 -14.32 -14.97 2.02
C PRO A 175 -15.60 -14.29 2.54
N PRO A 176 -16.41 -14.95 3.38
CA PRO A 176 -17.68 -14.38 3.85
C PRO A 176 -17.51 -13.02 4.50
N ARG A 177 -18.27 -12.03 4.03
CA ARG A 177 -18.28 -10.65 4.53
C ARG A 177 -16.87 -9.99 4.53
N TRP A 178 -16.00 -10.34 3.59
CA TRP A 178 -14.62 -9.88 3.55
C TRP A 178 -14.49 -8.35 3.65
N VAL A 179 -15.21 -7.60 2.78
CA VAL A 179 -15.16 -6.12 2.80
C VAL A 179 -15.48 -5.57 4.20
N ARG A 180 -16.53 -6.08 4.85
CA ARG A 180 -16.88 -5.66 6.21
C ARG A 180 -15.82 -6.03 7.24
N ARG A 181 -15.29 -7.27 7.19
CA ARG A 181 -14.25 -7.73 8.12
C ARG A 181 -13.01 -6.86 8.00
N PHE A 182 -12.54 -6.61 6.76
CA PHE A 182 -11.39 -5.77 6.50
C PHE A 182 -11.62 -4.33 6.99
N THR A 183 -12.80 -3.76 6.72
CA THR A 183 -13.17 -2.42 7.21
C THR A 183 -13.12 -2.34 8.73
N VAL A 184 -13.75 -3.29 9.43
CA VAL A 184 -13.81 -3.28 10.91
C VAL A 184 -12.43 -3.50 11.53
N ALA A 185 -11.59 -4.32 10.93
CA ALA A 185 -10.23 -4.54 11.43
C ALA A 185 -9.33 -3.29 11.32
N ASN A 186 -9.66 -2.37 10.43
CA ASN A 186 -8.95 -1.09 10.24
C ASN A 186 -7.42 -1.29 10.01
N ARG A 187 -7.05 -2.38 9.29
CA ARG A 187 -5.68 -2.75 8.91
C ARG A 187 -5.52 -2.58 7.41
N THR A 188 -5.58 -1.33 6.97
CA THR A 188 -5.76 -0.97 5.56
C THR A 188 -4.48 -0.97 4.75
N GLY A 189 -3.31 -0.90 5.40
CA GLY A 189 -2.08 -0.49 4.74
C GLY A 189 -2.12 0.98 4.33
N ALA A 190 -1.13 1.39 3.55
CA ALA A 190 -0.95 2.76 3.11
C ALA A 190 -0.76 2.86 1.61
N TYR A 191 -1.50 3.74 0.95
CA TYR A 191 -1.06 4.28 -0.33
C TYR A 191 0.00 5.36 -0.09
N LEU A 192 0.96 5.42 -1.02
CA LEU A 192 2.10 6.32 -0.96
C LEU A 192 2.21 7.06 -2.29
N ARG A 193 2.45 8.37 -2.20
CA ARG A 193 2.87 9.16 -3.37
C ARG A 193 4.39 9.19 -3.44
N VAL A 194 4.92 9.35 -4.64
CA VAL A 194 6.35 9.45 -4.88
C VAL A 194 6.76 10.93 -4.84
N VAL A 195 7.51 11.31 -3.81
CA VAL A 195 8.05 12.67 -3.66
C VAL A 195 9.36 12.82 -4.43
N GLU A 196 10.25 11.83 -4.28
CA GLU A 196 11.51 11.75 -5.04
C GLU A 196 11.57 10.38 -5.71
N PRO A 197 11.61 10.32 -7.04
CA PRO A 197 11.89 9.07 -7.76
C PRO A 197 13.24 8.48 -7.34
N GLY A 198 13.37 7.15 -7.45
CA GLY A 198 14.59 6.47 -7.07
C GLY A 198 14.52 4.97 -7.35
N GLU A 199 15.35 4.20 -6.70
CA GLU A 199 15.36 2.74 -6.74
C GLU A 199 15.18 2.17 -5.34
N LEU A 200 14.48 1.06 -5.24
CA LEU A 200 14.32 0.28 -4.02
C LEU A 200 14.37 -1.23 -4.33
N ARG A 201 14.72 -2.02 -3.34
CA ARG A 201 14.80 -3.49 -3.44
C ARG A 201 14.50 -4.14 -2.08
N ALA A 202 14.14 -5.42 -2.11
CA ALA A 202 14.03 -6.21 -0.89
C ALA A 202 15.35 -6.16 -0.08
N GLY A 203 15.23 -6.01 1.24
CA GLY A 203 16.34 -5.82 2.18
C GLY A 203 16.69 -4.35 2.45
N ASP A 204 16.14 -3.39 1.72
CA ASP A 204 16.34 -1.96 2.04
C ASP A 204 15.66 -1.60 3.36
N ALA A 205 16.29 -0.68 4.11
CA ALA A 205 15.63 -0.05 5.25
C ALA A 205 14.46 0.83 4.79
N VAL A 206 13.39 0.86 5.58
CA VAL A 206 12.29 1.83 5.45
C VAL A 206 12.43 2.82 6.59
N GLU A 207 12.98 3.99 6.32
CA GLU A 207 13.26 5.01 7.33
C GLU A 207 12.19 6.10 7.33
N VAL A 208 11.55 6.31 8.47
CA VAL A 208 10.64 7.46 8.66
C VAL A 208 11.49 8.72 8.82
N VAL A 209 11.54 9.57 7.79
CA VAL A 209 12.38 10.78 7.77
C VAL A 209 11.65 12.04 8.23
N SER A 210 10.32 12.04 8.15
CA SER A 210 9.49 13.11 8.73
C SER A 210 8.10 12.63 9.08
N THR A 211 7.51 13.24 10.11
CA THR A 211 6.12 12.99 10.54
C THR A 211 5.44 14.32 10.80
N PRO A 212 4.31 14.62 10.15
CA PRO A 212 3.53 15.83 10.40
C PRO A 212 3.04 15.93 11.86
N ARG A 213 2.99 17.15 12.38
CA ARG A 213 2.62 17.39 13.79
C ARG A 213 1.13 17.17 14.09
N HIS A 214 0.27 17.22 13.08
CA HIS A 214 -1.17 16.99 13.28
C HIS A 214 -1.49 15.60 13.83
N GLY A 215 -0.63 14.60 13.60
CA GLY A 215 -0.74 13.27 14.19
C GLY A 215 -1.94 12.45 13.74
N VAL A 216 -2.71 12.87 12.74
CA VAL A 216 -3.86 12.13 12.22
C VAL A 216 -3.33 10.93 11.41
N THR A 217 -3.61 9.72 11.89
CA THR A 217 -3.17 8.49 11.24
C THR A 217 -4.15 8.03 10.16
N LEU A 218 -3.69 7.13 9.29
CA LEU A 218 -4.55 6.44 8.32
C LEU A 218 -5.71 5.72 9.03
N ALA A 219 -5.42 5.05 10.16
CA ALA A 219 -6.45 4.35 10.94
C ALA A 219 -7.47 5.29 11.56
N ASP A 220 -7.05 6.48 12.05
CA ASP A 220 -7.97 7.50 12.56
C ASP A 220 -8.92 7.97 11.46
N TRP A 221 -8.34 8.36 10.30
CA TRP A 221 -9.11 8.86 9.17
C TRP A 221 -10.06 7.81 8.60
N PHE A 222 -9.57 6.58 8.40
CA PHE A 222 -10.38 5.48 7.88
C PHE A 222 -11.50 5.11 8.87
N GLY A 223 -11.18 4.99 10.16
CA GLY A 223 -12.15 4.69 11.21
C GLY A 223 -13.28 5.73 11.27
N ALA A 224 -12.93 7.02 11.22
CA ALA A 224 -13.91 8.10 11.21
C ALA A 224 -14.78 8.09 9.93
N SER A 225 -14.16 7.86 8.76
CA SER A 225 -14.86 7.82 7.47
C SER A 225 -15.89 6.69 7.40
N PHE A 226 -15.60 5.54 8.01
CA PHE A 226 -16.50 4.39 8.08
C PHE A 226 -17.30 4.31 9.40
N ARG A 227 -17.19 5.32 10.28
CA ARG A 227 -17.90 5.41 11.58
C ARG A 227 -17.68 4.16 12.44
N LEU A 228 -16.44 3.70 12.51
CA LEU A 228 -16.10 2.55 13.34
C LEU A 228 -16.25 2.93 14.82
N GLU A 229 -16.58 1.94 15.66
CA GLU A 229 -16.72 2.12 17.10
C GLU A 229 -15.42 2.69 17.73
N GLY A 230 -15.55 3.69 18.57
CA GLY A 230 -14.41 4.37 19.22
C GLY A 230 -13.63 5.34 18.32
N SER A 231 -14.04 5.55 17.06
CA SER A 231 -13.39 6.52 16.19
C SER A 231 -13.67 7.97 16.61
N ARG A 232 -12.69 8.85 16.39
CA ARG A 232 -12.84 10.29 16.54
C ARG A 232 -13.85 10.83 15.52
N PRO A 233 -14.51 11.98 15.79
CA PRO A 233 -15.41 12.60 14.82
C PRO A 233 -14.69 12.98 13.53
N ALA A 234 -15.27 12.63 12.38
CA ALA A 234 -14.68 12.93 11.07
C ALA A 234 -14.44 14.43 10.85
N ALA A 235 -15.37 15.29 11.31
CA ALA A 235 -15.24 16.74 11.20
C ALA A 235 -14.01 17.30 11.99
N GLU A 236 -13.69 16.72 13.15
CA GLU A 236 -12.53 17.11 13.94
C GLU A 236 -11.21 16.78 13.22
N LEU A 237 -11.10 15.56 12.69
CA LEU A 237 -9.93 15.13 11.92
C LEU A 237 -9.79 15.93 10.63
N ALA A 238 -10.91 16.17 9.94
CA ALA A 238 -10.96 16.95 8.72
C ALA A 238 -10.48 18.40 8.95
N ALA A 239 -10.97 19.07 9.99
CA ALA A 239 -10.54 20.42 10.34
C ALA A 239 -9.03 20.48 10.62
N THR A 240 -8.49 19.46 11.32
CA THR A 240 -7.05 19.34 11.60
C THR A 240 -6.23 19.18 10.33
N LEU A 241 -6.65 18.29 9.42
CA LEU A 241 -5.96 18.03 8.15
C LEU A 241 -6.01 19.25 7.20
N LEU A 242 -7.17 19.91 7.09
CA LEU A 242 -7.33 21.11 6.27
C LEU A 242 -6.47 22.27 6.78
N ALA A 243 -6.44 22.49 8.10
CA ALA A 243 -5.59 23.53 8.70
C ALA A 243 -4.10 23.32 8.39
N GLU A 244 -3.62 22.07 8.45
CA GLU A 244 -2.23 21.73 8.08
C GLU A 244 -1.97 21.95 6.58
N HIS A 245 -2.92 21.56 5.73
CA HIS A 245 -2.84 21.74 4.28
C HIS A 245 -2.77 23.22 3.90
N ASP A 246 -3.68 24.06 4.46
CA ASP A 246 -3.76 25.49 4.19
C ASP A 246 -2.53 26.26 4.71
N ALA A 247 -1.91 25.77 5.77
CA ALA A 247 -0.65 26.30 6.30
C ALA A 247 0.59 25.92 5.43
N GLY A 248 0.40 25.16 4.35
CA GLY A 248 1.49 24.72 3.47
C GLY A 248 2.36 23.62 4.09
N GLY A 249 1.85 22.88 5.07
CA GLY A 249 2.49 21.73 5.70
C GLY A 249 2.42 20.48 4.81
N SER A 250 1.55 19.52 5.15
CA SER A 250 1.34 18.33 4.32
C SER A 250 0.30 18.57 3.24
N LEU A 251 0.63 18.25 1.99
CA LEU A 251 -0.34 18.27 0.90
C LEU A 251 -1.28 17.08 1.03
N LEU A 252 -2.57 17.34 1.19
CA LEU A 252 -3.59 16.30 1.15
C LEU A 252 -3.78 15.80 -0.30
N GLY A 253 -3.97 14.48 -0.45
CA GLY A 253 -4.42 13.92 -1.73
C GLY A 253 -5.82 14.39 -2.08
N GLU A 254 -6.15 14.42 -3.37
CA GLU A 254 -7.42 14.94 -3.88
C GLU A 254 -8.63 14.29 -3.19
N GLU A 255 -8.60 12.97 -2.99
CA GLU A 255 -9.69 12.23 -2.35
C GLU A 255 -9.87 12.64 -0.88
N ILE A 256 -8.79 12.65 -0.08
CA ILE A 256 -8.85 13.06 1.34
C ILE A 256 -9.27 14.51 1.46
N HIS A 257 -8.73 15.41 0.63
CA HIS A 257 -9.08 16.83 0.64
C HIS A 257 -10.58 17.03 0.37
N ALA A 258 -11.13 16.38 -0.69
CA ALA A 258 -12.54 16.47 -1.01
C ALA A 258 -13.45 15.87 0.09
N LEU A 259 -13.01 14.75 0.73
CA LEU A 259 -13.74 14.15 1.84
C LEU A 259 -13.69 15.04 3.09
N ALA A 260 -12.54 15.66 3.37
CA ALA A 260 -12.37 16.57 4.52
C ALA A 260 -13.25 17.80 4.38
N LEU A 261 -13.29 18.44 3.21
CA LEU A 261 -14.19 19.56 2.94
C LEU A 261 -15.66 19.19 3.18
N ARG A 262 -16.10 17.99 2.75
CA ARG A 262 -17.47 17.51 3.00
C ARG A 262 -17.77 17.20 4.46
N ALA A 263 -16.77 16.89 5.26
CA ALA A 263 -16.94 16.54 6.66
C ALA A 263 -17.08 17.77 7.58
N VAL A 264 -16.60 18.94 7.15
CA VAL A 264 -16.67 20.21 7.90
C VAL A 264 -17.78 21.15 7.42
N GLY A 265 -18.34 20.94 6.22
CA GLY A 265 -19.46 21.69 5.64
C GLY A 265 -20.78 21.01 5.91
#